data_7ee6a200e0a75ab2c27848b48589e514
#
_entry.id   7ee6a200e0a75ab2c27848b48589e514
#
_cell.length_a   1.000
_cell.length_b   1.000
_cell.length_c   1.000
_cell.angle_alpha   90.00
_cell.angle_beta   90.00
_cell.angle_gamma   90.00
#
_symmetry.space_group_name_H-M   'P 1'
#
loop_
_entity.id
_entity.type
_entity.pdbx_description
1 polymer ?
#
loop_
_entity_poly.entity_id
_entity_poly.type
_entity_poly.pdbx_seq_one_letter_code
_entity_poly.pdbx_strand_id
1 'polypeptide(L)' 'SEFERREFIEIAASLGIPQSTAERNVKKWCDDGLLSHLEQGKYRKN' A
#
# COMPACT_ATOMS: atom_id res chain seq x y z
N SER A 1 0.47 -11.95 3.64
CA SER A 1 1.44 -11.24 4.47
C SER A 1 0.96 -9.81 4.74
N GLU A 2 1.19 -9.36 5.96
CA GLU A 2 0.76 -8.03 6.38
C GLU A 2 1.90 -7.03 6.24
N PHE A 3 1.54 -5.76 6.00
CA PHE A 3 2.53 -4.70 5.91
C PHE A 3 1.89 -3.38 6.34
N GLU A 4 2.74 -2.43 6.73
CA GLU A 4 2.28 -1.10 7.08
C GLU A 4 2.39 -0.20 5.85
N ARG A 5 1.44 0.75 5.73
CA ARG A 5 1.45 1.71 4.64
C ARG A 5 2.80 2.43 4.53
N ARG A 6 3.39 2.78 5.68
CA ARG A 6 4.68 3.46 5.71
C ARG A 6 5.78 2.63 5.06
N GLU A 7 5.79 1.31 5.33
CA GLU A 7 6.79 0.43 4.72
C GLU A 7 6.65 0.39 3.21
N PHE A 8 5.41 0.29 2.74
CA PHE A 8 5.15 0.28 1.31
C PHE A 8 5.60 1.57 0.65
N ILE A 9 5.32 2.72 1.27
CA ILE A 9 5.70 4.01 0.73
C ILE A 9 7.22 4.15 0.66
N GLU A 10 7.94 3.66 1.67
CA GLU A 10 9.40 3.70 1.68
C GLU A 10 9.99 2.85 0.56
N ILE A 11 9.44 1.66 0.35
CA ILE A 11 9.90 0.79 -0.73
C ILE A 11 9.62 1.45 -2.08
N ALA A 12 8.43 2.01 -2.25
CA ALA A 12 8.07 2.71 -3.49
C ALA A 12 9.01 3.89 -3.74
N ALA A 13 9.35 4.63 -2.70
CA ALA A 13 10.25 5.77 -2.83
C ALA A 13 11.64 5.33 -3.33
N SER A 14 12.11 4.19 -2.84
CA SER A 14 13.41 3.66 -3.28
C SER A 14 13.39 3.23 -4.74
N LEU A 15 12.20 2.98 -5.28
CA LEU A 15 12.03 2.65 -6.69
C LEU A 15 11.70 3.87 -7.55
N GLY A 16 11.70 5.06 -6.95
CA GLY A 16 11.41 6.29 -7.67
C GLY A 16 9.93 6.61 -7.81
N ILE A 17 9.06 5.93 -7.05
CA ILE A 17 7.62 6.15 -7.10
C ILE A 17 7.22 7.18 -6.04
N PRO A 18 6.60 8.31 -6.44
CA PRO A 18 6.17 9.34 -5.48
C PRO A 18 5.15 8.80 -4.48
N GLN A 19 5.10 9.40 -3.30
CA GLN A 19 4.16 9.00 -2.26
C GLN A 19 2.70 9.04 -2.73
N SER A 20 2.31 10.10 -3.44
CA SER A 20 0.93 10.22 -3.92
C SER A 20 0.56 9.08 -4.86
N THR A 21 1.48 8.67 -5.71
CA THR A 21 1.24 7.55 -6.63
C THR A 21 1.16 6.24 -5.85
N ALA A 22 2.04 6.05 -4.87
CA ALA A 22 2.02 4.84 -4.04
C ALA A 22 0.70 4.71 -3.28
N GLU A 23 0.21 5.82 -2.71
CA GLU A 23 -1.06 5.82 -1.99
C GLU A 23 -2.23 5.49 -2.90
N ARG A 24 -2.20 6.02 -4.12
CA ARG A 24 -3.24 5.74 -5.11
C ARG A 24 -3.25 4.27 -5.48
N ASN A 25 -2.08 3.67 -5.64
CA ASN A 25 -1.97 2.25 -5.96
C ASN A 25 -2.51 1.38 -4.84
N VAL A 26 -2.22 1.70 -3.59
CA VAL A 26 -2.74 0.95 -2.45
C VAL A 26 -4.27 0.99 -2.46
N LYS A 27 -4.85 2.15 -2.69
CA LYS A 27 -6.30 2.29 -2.73
C LYS A 27 -6.90 1.45 -3.86
N LYS A 28 -6.29 1.50 -5.03
CA LYS A 28 -6.76 0.74 -6.18
C LYS A 28 -6.71 -0.76 -5.90
N TRP A 29 -5.62 -1.23 -5.31
CA TRP A 29 -5.48 -2.64 -5.01
C TRP A 29 -6.47 -3.11 -3.96
N CYS A 30 -6.82 -2.25 -3.00
CA CYS A 30 -7.88 -2.56 -2.04
C CYS A 30 -9.23 -2.66 -2.74
N ASP A 31 -9.53 -1.72 -3.65
CA ASP A 31 -10.77 -1.74 -4.42
C ASP A 31 -10.86 -2.97 -5.30
N ASP A 32 -9.73 -3.43 -5.84
CA ASP A 32 -9.68 -4.61 -6.71
C ASP A 32 -9.70 -5.92 -5.91
N GLY A 33 -9.64 -5.86 -4.59
CA GLY A 33 -9.65 -7.06 -3.76
C GLY A 33 -8.29 -7.72 -3.61
N LEU A 34 -7.23 -7.09 -4.07
CA LEU A 34 -5.87 -7.63 -3.95
C LEU A 34 -5.30 -7.41 -2.55
N LEU A 35 -5.76 -6.38 -1.86
CA LEU A 35 -5.34 -6.07 -0.51
C LEU A 35 -6.56 -5.93 0.39
N SER A 36 -6.39 -6.27 1.66
CA SER A 36 -7.38 -6.03 2.70
C SER A 36 -6.88 -4.96 3.64
N HIS A 37 -7.72 -3.97 3.93
CA HIS A 37 -7.39 -2.92 4.90
C HIS A 37 -7.76 -3.42 6.29
N LEU A 38 -6.77 -3.73 7.10
CA LEU A 38 -7.00 -4.33 8.42
C LEU A 38 -7.34 -3.27 9.48
N GLU A 39 -6.54 -2.21 9.51
CA GLU A 39 -6.76 -1.08 10.41
C GLU A 39 -6.00 0.11 9.84
N GLN A 40 -6.14 1.27 10.47
CA GLN A 40 -5.49 2.46 9.93
C GLN A 40 -4.00 2.22 9.72
N GLY A 41 -3.54 2.40 8.48
CA GLY A 41 -2.15 2.25 8.13
C GLY A 41 -1.65 0.83 8.02
N LYS A 42 -2.54 -0.17 8.10
CA LYS A 42 -2.12 -1.57 8.06
C LYS A 42 -2.93 -2.34 7.03
N TYR A 43 -2.24 -3.11 6.19
CA TYR A 43 -2.84 -3.85 5.09
C TYR A 43 -2.35 -5.29 5.05
N ARG A 44 -3.12 -6.12 4.38
CA ARG A 44 -2.73 -7.52 4.15
C ARG A 44 -2.89 -7.85 2.68
N LYS A 45 -1.90 -8.52 2.13
CA LYS A 45 -1.98 -9.02 0.76
C LYS A 45 -2.85 -10.27 0.74
N ASN A 46 -3.89 -10.22 -0.06
CA ASN A 46 -4.81 -11.36 -0.22
C ASN A 46 -4.27 -12.43 -1.15
#